data_ae23292cc98c9150b8a71eb7dd11bc85
#
_entry.id   ae23292cc98c9150b8a71eb7dd11bc85
#
_cell.length_a   1.000
_cell.length_b   1.000
_cell.length_c   1.000
_cell.angle_alpha   90.00
_cell.angle_beta   90.00
_cell.angle_gamma   90.00
#
_symmetry.space_group_name_H-M   'P 1'
#
loop_
_entity.id
_entity.type
_entity.pdbx_description
1 polymer ?
#
loop_
_entity_poly.entity_id
_entity_poly.type
_entity_poly.pdbx_seq_one_letter_code
_entity_poly.pdbx_strand_id
1 'polypeptide(L)'
;MCTENNNELGISNGDIGVLIGKNENRKFLFRKFNDNNDPVVEFIEPSTLENVVPAIAITIHKSQGSESEKVSILWTQKPQINKYKKDLEDDSKLIFFRDNYEKRLLYTAVTRAKNFLDIYFLN
;
A
#
# COMPACT_ATOMS: atom_id res chain seq x y z
N MET A 1 0.64 2.80 -8.41
CA MET A 1 -0.49 2.96 -7.46
C MET A 1 -0.94 4.40 -7.49
N CYS A 2 -2.24 4.63 -7.58
CA CYS A 2 -2.84 5.94 -7.50
C CYS A 2 -2.84 6.46 -6.06
N THR A 3 -2.59 7.76 -5.88
CA THR A 3 -2.55 8.39 -4.55
C THR A 3 -3.76 9.27 -4.25
N GLU A 4 -4.61 9.47 -5.24
CA GLU A 4 -5.86 10.24 -5.14
C GLU A 4 -6.99 9.58 -5.94
N ASN A 5 -8.22 9.93 -5.58
CA ASN A 5 -9.38 9.48 -6.34
C ASN A 5 -9.51 10.28 -7.63
N ASN A 6 -9.79 9.60 -8.72
CA ASN A 6 -10.19 10.23 -10.00
C ASN A 6 -11.54 9.66 -10.42
N ASN A 7 -12.61 10.39 -10.10
CA ASN A 7 -13.98 9.96 -10.35
C ASN A 7 -14.33 9.86 -11.83
N GLU A 8 -13.72 10.70 -12.68
CA GLU A 8 -13.95 10.66 -14.13
C GLU A 8 -13.43 9.38 -14.77
N LEU A 9 -12.29 8.91 -14.28
CA LEU A 9 -11.68 7.65 -14.72
C LEU A 9 -12.11 6.45 -13.85
N GLY A 10 -12.98 6.65 -12.85
CA GLY A 10 -13.39 5.61 -11.91
C GLY A 10 -12.21 4.93 -11.20
N ILE A 11 -11.16 5.70 -10.88
CA ILE A 11 -9.95 5.23 -10.17
C ILE A 11 -9.99 5.73 -8.75
N SER A 12 -9.68 4.85 -7.82
CA SER A 12 -9.62 5.15 -6.40
C SER A 12 -8.17 5.27 -5.89
N ASN A 13 -8.01 6.04 -4.83
CA ASN A 13 -6.75 6.05 -4.08
C ASN A 13 -6.42 4.63 -3.61
N GLY A 14 -5.21 4.17 -3.93
CA GLY A 14 -4.76 2.81 -3.63
C GLY A 14 -4.87 1.83 -4.80
N ASP A 15 -5.59 2.16 -5.86
CA ASP A 15 -5.66 1.30 -7.05
C ASP A 15 -4.28 1.09 -7.67
N ILE A 16 -4.00 -0.16 -8.02
CA ILE A 16 -2.72 -0.56 -8.61
C ILE A 16 -2.92 -0.88 -10.09
N GLY A 17 -2.18 -0.17 -10.92
CA GLY A 17 -2.11 -0.42 -12.36
C GLY A 17 -0.72 -0.86 -12.79
N VAL A 18 -0.63 -1.43 -13.98
CA VAL A 18 0.62 -1.80 -14.63
C VAL A 18 0.89 -0.85 -15.79
N LEU A 19 2.10 -0.28 -15.83
CA LEU A 19 2.53 0.50 -16.99
C LEU A 19 3.03 -0.46 -18.08
N ILE A 20 2.40 -0.42 -19.22
CA ILE A 20 2.73 -1.26 -20.39
C ILE A 20 3.12 -0.38 -21.58
N GLY A 21 3.77 -1.00 -22.58
CA GLY A 21 4.20 -0.33 -23.81
C GLY A 21 5.59 0.30 -23.71
N LYS A 22 6.00 0.93 -24.81
CA LYS A 22 7.34 1.57 -24.95
C LYS A 22 7.17 2.98 -25.48
N ASN A 23 8.04 3.87 -25.05
CA ASN A 23 8.10 5.29 -25.48
C ASN A 23 6.75 6.00 -25.37
N GLU A 24 6.28 6.61 -26.45
CA GLU A 24 5.03 7.37 -26.50
C GLU A 24 3.76 6.49 -26.47
N ASN A 25 3.89 5.19 -26.72
CA ASN A 25 2.79 4.22 -26.69
C ASN A 25 2.59 3.56 -25.31
N ARG A 26 3.02 4.21 -24.22
CA ARG A 26 2.82 3.70 -22.86
C ARG A 26 1.39 3.96 -22.41
N LYS A 27 0.80 2.96 -21.74
CA LYS A 27 -0.52 3.05 -21.12
C LYS A 27 -0.49 2.42 -19.74
N PHE A 28 -1.29 2.96 -18.81
CA PHE A 28 -1.61 2.27 -17.57
C PHE A 28 -2.75 1.30 -17.84
N LEU A 29 -2.59 0.08 -17.37
CA LEU A 29 -3.59 -0.97 -17.40
C LEU A 29 -4.10 -1.19 -15.96
N PHE A 30 -5.39 -0.94 -15.75
CA PHE A 30 -6.07 -1.18 -14.50
C PHE A 30 -7.10 -2.31 -14.66
N ARG A 31 -7.17 -3.18 -13.63
CA ARG A 31 -8.27 -4.13 -13.51
C ARG A 31 -9.35 -3.49 -12.66
N LYS A 32 -10.54 -3.38 -13.19
CA LYS A 32 -11.74 -2.87 -12.52
C LYS A 32 -12.85 -3.92 -12.54
N PHE A 33 -13.96 -3.61 -11.94
CA PHE A 33 -15.17 -4.41 -12.01
C PHE A 33 -16.30 -3.54 -12.56
N ASN A 34 -17.07 -4.08 -13.50
CA ASN A 34 -18.26 -3.41 -14.02
C ASN A 34 -19.43 -3.52 -13.04
N ASP A 35 -20.58 -2.93 -13.40
CA ASP A 35 -21.80 -2.95 -12.57
C ASP A 35 -22.32 -4.37 -12.29
N ASN A 36 -22.00 -5.33 -13.14
CA ASN A 36 -22.34 -6.75 -12.97
C ASN A 36 -21.29 -7.50 -12.14
N ASN A 37 -20.29 -6.82 -11.59
CA ASN A 37 -19.16 -7.40 -10.87
C ASN A 37 -18.25 -8.30 -11.72
N ASP A 38 -18.26 -8.13 -13.05
CA ASP A 38 -17.32 -8.82 -13.94
C ASP A 38 -16.00 -8.04 -14.03
N PRO A 39 -14.86 -8.75 -14.08
CA PRO A 39 -13.57 -8.09 -14.22
C PRO A 39 -13.41 -7.49 -15.62
N VAL A 40 -13.11 -6.20 -15.69
CA VAL A 40 -12.79 -5.50 -16.92
C VAL A 40 -11.38 -4.92 -16.84
N VAL A 41 -10.75 -4.75 -17.99
CA VAL A 41 -9.43 -4.11 -18.10
C VAL A 41 -9.58 -2.79 -18.80
N GLU A 42 -9.05 -1.74 -18.18
CA GLU A 42 -9.09 -0.39 -18.73
C GLU A 42 -7.67 0.11 -19.01
N PHE A 43 -7.52 0.75 -20.16
CA PHE A 43 -6.27 1.36 -20.62
C PHE A 43 -6.36 2.87 -20.48
N ILE A 44 -5.48 3.46 -19.70
CA ILE A 44 -5.49 4.89 -19.39
C ILE A 44 -4.17 5.51 -19.84
N GLU A 45 -4.25 6.64 -20.53
CA GLU A 45 -3.06 7.38 -20.93
C GLU A 45 -2.32 7.95 -19.72
N PRO A 46 -0.98 7.83 -19.65
CA PRO A 46 -0.21 8.36 -18.53
C PRO A 46 -0.41 9.85 -18.27
N SER A 47 -0.66 10.63 -19.31
CA SER A 47 -0.90 12.08 -19.21
C SER A 47 -2.20 12.46 -18.50
N THR A 48 -3.15 11.51 -18.35
CA THR A 48 -4.42 11.74 -17.65
C THR A 48 -4.38 11.37 -16.18
N LEU A 49 -3.28 10.77 -15.71
CA LEU A 49 -3.07 10.36 -14.32
C LEU A 49 -1.85 11.05 -13.74
N GLU A 50 -2.08 12.17 -13.04
CA GLU A 50 -0.99 12.96 -12.44
C GLU A 50 -0.50 12.36 -11.11
N ASN A 51 -1.40 11.77 -10.33
CA ASN A 51 -1.14 11.34 -8.95
C ASN A 51 -0.85 9.82 -8.86
N VAL A 52 0.29 9.40 -9.42
CA VAL A 52 0.74 8.01 -9.39
C VAL A 52 2.14 7.87 -8.79
N VAL A 53 2.34 6.81 -8.03
CA VAL A 53 3.65 6.46 -7.46
C VAL A 53 4.01 5.01 -7.79
N PRO A 54 5.30 4.66 -7.87
CA PRO A 54 5.71 3.26 -7.97
C PRO A 54 5.15 2.43 -6.81
N ALA A 55 4.68 1.21 -7.10
CA ALA A 55 4.09 0.29 -6.13
C ALA A 55 4.81 -1.07 -6.10
N ILE A 56 6.13 -1.07 -6.31
CA ILE A 56 6.98 -2.28 -6.18
C ILE A 56 6.94 -2.79 -4.73
N ALA A 57 6.94 -1.84 -3.78
CA ALA A 57 6.68 -2.09 -2.37
C ALA A 57 5.79 -0.97 -1.84
N ILE A 58 4.85 -1.31 -0.97
CA ILE A 58 3.94 -0.35 -0.35
C ILE A 58 4.05 -0.44 1.18
N THR A 59 3.71 0.63 1.87
CA THR A 59 3.66 0.59 3.33
C THR A 59 2.49 -0.26 3.81
N ILE A 60 2.60 -0.81 5.01
CA ILE A 60 1.52 -1.60 5.63
C ILE A 60 0.22 -0.79 5.71
N HIS A 61 0.30 0.51 6.01
CA HIS A 61 -0.88 1.38 6.02
C HIS A 61 -1.58 1.47 4.65
N LYS A 62 -0.82 1.54 3.58
CA LYS A 62 -1.37 1.60 2.22
C LYS A 62 -1.93 0.26 1.73
N SER A 63 -1.57 -0.84 2.38
CA SER A 63 -2.14 -2.17 2.10
C SER A 63 -3.45 -2.46 2.85
N GLN A 64 -3.90 -1.55 3.71
CA GLN A 64 -5.17 -1.73 4.45
C GLN A 64 -6.34 -1.83 3.47
N GLY A 65 -7.22 -2.80 3.72
CA GLY A 65 -8.38 -3.07 2.86
C GLY A 65 -8.10 -3.97 1.66
N SER A 66 -6.83 -4.24 1.32
CA SER A 66 -6.45 -5.16 0.25
C SER A 66 -5.88 -6.47 0.80
N GLU A 67 -6.03 -7.55 0.05
CA GLU A 67 -5.49 -8.87 0.36
C GLU A 67 -4.78 -9.45 -0.85
N SER A 68 -3.81 -10.32 -0.63
CA SER A 68 -3.05 -10.99 -1.69
C SER A 68 -2.80 -12.46 -1.34
N GLU A 69 -2.68 -13.29 -2.36
CA GLU A 69 -2.34 -14.71 -2.19
C GLU A 69 -1.02 -14.90 -1.44
N LYS A 70 -0.04 -14.08 -1.79
CA LYS A 70 1.28 -14.06 -1.17
C LYS A 70 1.65 -12.65 -0.75
N VAL A 71 2.11 -12.51 0.49
CA VAL A 71 2.61 -11.26 1.06
C VAL A 71 4.03 -11.48 1.58
N SER A 72 4.93 -10.57 1.24
CA SER A 72 6.28 -10.50 1.80
C SER A 72 6.42 -9.20 2.58
N ILE A 73 6.73 -9.32 3.86
CA ILE A 73 6.90 -8.18 4.78
C ILE A 73 8.39 -7.93 4.98
N LEU A 74 8.82 -6.70 4.73
CA LEU A 74 10.14 -6.21 5.14
C LEU A 74 9.98 -5.47 6.46
N TRP A 75 10.40 -6.11 7.56
CA TRP A 75 10.31 -5.54 8.90
C TRP A 75 11.62 -4.90 9.31
N THR A 76 11.60 -3.61 9.61
CA THR A 76 12.78 -2.87 10.08
C THR A 76 12.66 -2.65 11.58
N GLN A 77 13.72 -2.95 12.32
CA GLN A 77 13.74 -2.76 13.78
C GLN A 77 13.91 -1.31 14.24
N LYS A 78 14.05 -0.35 13.31
CA LYS A 78 14.17 1.07 13.64
C LYS A 78 12.79 1.70 13.71
N PRO A 79 12.17 1.81 14.89
CA PRO A 79 10.93 2.55 15.02
C PRO A 79 11.19 4.02 14.68
N GLN A 80 10.28 4.63 13.93
CA GLN A 80 10.30 6.08 13.73
C GLN A 80 9.84 6.79 15.02
N ILE A 81 10.63 6.67 16.07
CA ILE A 81 10.36 7.23 17.40
C ILE A 81 10.27 8.76 17.36
N ASN A 82 10.94 9.40 16.41
CA ASN A 82 11.07 10.86 16.36
C ASN A 82 9.74 11.60 16.17
N LYS A 83 8.69 10.95 15.69
CA LYS A 83 7.38 11.58 15.46
C LYS A 83 6.56 11.70 16.75
N TYR A 84 6.82 10.86 17.75
CA TYR A 84 6.05 10.77 19.00
C TYR A 84 6.77 11.35 20.22
N LYS A 85 8.06 11.70 20.09
CA LYS A 85 8.85 12.29 21.18
C LYS A 85 8.38 13.66 21.65
N LYS A 86 7.55 14.35 20.85
CA LYS A 86 7.15 15.73 21.16
C LYS A 86 6.08 15.84 22.25
N ASP A 87 5.35 14.75 22.50
CA ASP A 87 4.12 14.83 23.32
C ASP A 87 4.16 13.97 24.60
N LEU A 88 5.24 13.23 24.86
CA LEU A 88 5.33 12.33 26.01
C LEU A 88 6.64 12.54 26.79
N GLU A 89 6.53 13.05 28.01
CA GLU A 89 7.63 13.27 28.94
C GLU A 89 8.09 12.00 29.66
N ASP A 90 7.40 10.86 29.47
CA ASP A 90 7.63 9.61 30.21
C ASP A 90 8.06 8.49 29.26
N ASP A 91 9.32 8.04 29.39
CA ASP A 91 9.92 6.98 28.56
C ASP A 91 9.18 5.64 28.67
N SER A 92 8.57 5.33 29.82
CA SER A 92 7.81 4.07 30.02
C SER A 92 6.52 4.07 29.20
N LYS A 93 5.83 5.20 29.09
CA LYS A 93 4.67 5.35 28.23
C LYS A 93 5.03 5.28 26.76
N LEU A 94 6.18 5.84 26.36
CA LEU A 94 6.70 5.75 24.99
C LEU A 94 6.95 4.29 24.57
N ILE A 95 7.55 3.48 25.44
CA ILE A 95 7.81 2.05 25.17
C ILE A 95 6.49 1.30 25.01
N PHE A 96 5.53 1.52 25.92
CA PHE A 96 4.22 0.88 25.86
C PHE A 96 3.44 1.24 24.58
N PHE A 97 3.43 2.51 24.18
CA PHE A 97 2.79 2.95 22.94
C PHE A 97 3.45 2.35 21.71
N ARG A 98 4.79 2.31 21.69
CA ARG A 98 5.56 1.70 20.62
C ARG A 98 5.20 0.23 20.43
N ASP A 99 5.23 -0.55 21.50
CA ASP A 99 5.00 -1.99 21.44
C ASP A 99 3.56 -2.31 20.97
N ASN A 100 2.58 -1.54 21.41
CA ASN A 100 1.21 -1.71 20.96
C ASN A 100 1.03 -1.29 19.50
N TYR A 101 1.69 -0.22 19.07
CA TYR A 101 1.65 0.24 17.68
C TYR A 101 2.28 -0.81 16.74
N GLU A 102 3.47 -1.32 17.09
CA GLU A 102 4.16 -2.34 16.30
C GLU A 102 3.35 -3.64 16.21
N LYS A 103 2.73 -4.08 17.31
CA LYS A 103 1.83 -5.25 17.30
C LYS A 103 0.63 -5.06 16.37
N ARG A 104 -0.01 -3.90 16.40
CA ARG A 104 -1.14 -3.58 15.51
C ARG A 104 -0.70 -3.53 14.05
N LEU A 105 0.46 -2.93 13.79
CA LEU A 105 1.02 -2.85 12.45
C LEU A 105 1.36 -4.23 11.90
N LEU A 106 2.02 -5.07 12.70
CA LEU A 106 2.32 -6.46 12.34
C LEU A 106 1.05 -7.27 12.09
N TYR A 107 0.05 -7.14 12.98
CA TYR A 107 -1.25 -7.79 12.78
C TYR A 107 -1.89 -7.37 11.44
N THR A 108 -1.91 -6.07 11.15
CA THR A 108 -2.44 -5.57 9.88
C THR A 108 -1.70 -6.18 8.69
N ALA A 109 -0.38 -6.25 8.73
CA ALA A 109 0.43 -6.79 7.66
C ALA A 109 0.19 -8.30 7.44
N VAL A 110 0.18 -9.07 8.51
CA VAL A 110 -0.04 -10.53 8.48
C VAL A 110 -1.41 -10.87 7.91
N THR A 111 -2.45 -10.13 8.30
CA THR A 111 -3.81 -10.35 7.81
C THR A 111 -4.04 -9.97 6.35
N ARG A 112 -3.04 -9.46 5.65
CA ARG A 112 -3.11 -9.21 4.20
C ARG A 112 -2.82 -10.45 3.37
N ALA A 113 -2.18 -11.47 3.94
CA ALA A 113 -1.85 -12.70 3.25
C ALA A 113 -3.02 -13.70 3.34
N LYS A 114 -3.45 -14.23 2.17
CA LYS A 114 -4.43 -15.31 2.10
C LYS A 114 -3.81 -16.67 2.32
N ASN A 115 -2.71 -16.98 1.62
CA ASN A 115 -2.13 -18.32 1.59
C ASN A 115 -0.67 -18.35 2.04
N PHE A 116 0.14 -17.37 1.65
CA PHE A 116 1.58 -17.38 1.90
C PHE A 116 2.06 -16.07 2.50
N LEU A 117 2.86 -16.18 3.57
CA LEU A 117 3.46 -15.05 4.26
C LEU A 117 4.96 -15.29 4.48
N ASP A 118 5.77 -14.37 3.98
CA ASP A 118 7.20 -14.30 4.28
C ASP A 118 7.48 -13.03 5.11
N ILE A 119 8.27 -13.15 6.17
CA ILE A 119 8.69 -11.99 6.98
C ILE A 119 10.22 -11.92 6.98
N TYR A 120 10.75 -10.83 6.47
CA TYR A 120 12.19 -10.55 6.44
C TYR A 120 12.51 -9.46 7.46
N PHE A 121 13.42 -9.76 8.37
CA PHE A 121 13.92 -8.80 9.35
C PHE A 121 15.18 -8.13 8.78
N LEU A 122 15.15 -6.81 8.69
CA LEU A 122 16.30 -6.01 8.29
C LEU A 122 16.96 -5.45 9.55
N ASN A 123 18.22 -5.81 9.74
CA ASN A 123 19.07 -5.31 10.83
C ASN A 123 19.63 -3.92 10.53
#